data_7de273ce93b3f7cebacae048cf01f48b
#
_entry.id   7de273ce93b3f7cebacae048cf01f48b
#
_cell.length_a   1.000
_cell.length_b   1.000
_cell.length_c   1.000
_cell.angle_alpha   90.00
_cell.angle_beta   90.00
_cell.angle_gamma   90.00
#
_symmetry.space_group_name_H-M   'P 1'
#
loop_
_entity.id
_entity.type
_entity.pdbx_description
1 polymer ?
#
loop_
_entity_poly.entity_id
_entity_poly.type
_entity_poly.pdbx_seq_one_letter_code
_entity_poly.pdbx_strand_id
1 'polypeptide(L)'
;GPRNAVLKGLLESLILYEKIETTEAKAKAIKPLFDSLVTSAKKNTLASTRSIHRKIGRLAAEKLTQELVHGLQDRNSGYTRNLHIGWRKGDAAELMRIEVILDEDFDAKLKTIQDAAKDEAKTVAKPAKKAAAPKKAKETVK
;
A
#
# COMPACT_ATOMS: atom_id res chain seq x y z
N GLY A 1 11.46 1.74 -20.51
CA GLY A 1 10.80 2.26 -21.68
C GLY A 1 9.33 2.58 -21.44
N PRO A 2 8.61 3.20 -22.39
CA PRO A 2 7.24 3.71 -22.21
C PRO A 2 6.23 2.63 -21.79
N ARG A 3 6.36 1.41 -22.28
CA ARG A 3 5.51 0.28 -21.89
C ARG A 3 5.57 0.03 -20.37
N ASN A 4 6.76 0.02 -19.78
CA ASN A 4 6.92 -0.20 -18.35
C ASN A 4 6.35 0.96 -17.54
N ALA A 5 6.43 2.20 -18.03
CA ALA A 5 5.83 3.35 -17.37
C ALA A 5 4.30 3.25 -17.31
N VAL A 6 3.65 2.83 -18.42
CA VAL A 6 2.20 2.60 -18.44
C VAL A 6 1.80 1.48 -17.47
N LEU A 7 2.51 0.35 -17.48
CA LEU A 7 2.21 -0.76 -16.55
C LEU A 7 2.42 -0.36 -15.10
N LYS A 8 3.46 0.44 -14.80
CA LYS A 8 3.71 0.98 -13.47
C LYS A 8 2.55 1.88 -13.02
N GLY A 9 2.13 2.85 -13.84
CA GLY A 9 1.02 3.74 -13.51
C GLY A 9 -0.30 2.97 -13.28
N LEU A 10 -0.57 1.95 -14.09
CA LEU A 10 -1.76 1.11 -13.90
C LEU A 10 -1.68 0.26 -12.63
N LEU A 11 -0.50 -0.24 -12.25
CA LEU A 11 -0.29 -0.94 -10.97
C LEU A 11 -0.51 -0.01 -9.78
N GLU A 12 0.04 1.19 -9.83
CA GLU A 12 -0.18 2.22 -8.81
C GLU A 12 -1.66 2.55 -8.66
N SER A 13 -2.36 2.76 -9.78
CA SER A 13 -3.80 3.01 -9.78
C SER A 13 -4.59 1.84 -9.19
N LEU A 14 -4.25 0.59 -9.54
CA LEU A 14 -4.91 -0.60 -9.00
C LEU A 14 -4.73 -0.71 -7.49
N ILE A 15 -3.56 -0.40 -6.96
CA ILE A 15 -3.30 -0.42 -5.52
C ILE A 15 -4.06 0.70 -4.81
N LEU A 16 -4.09 1.91 -5.37
CA LEU A 16 -4.73 3.07 -4.75
C LEU A 16 -6.26 2.98 -4.78
N TYR A 17 -6.83 2.53 -5.88
CA TYR A 17 -8.30 2.52 -6.09
C TYR A 17 -8.93 1.15 -5.96
N GLU A 18 -8.12 0.06 -5.83
CA GLU A 18 -8.55 -1.33 -5.68
C GLU A 18 -9.32 -1.90 -6.87
N LYS A 19 -9.79 -1.07 -7.77
CA LYS A 19 -10.46 -1.39 -9.03
C LYS A 19 -10.08 -0.40 -10.11
N ILE A 20 -9.80 -0.89 -11.31
CA ILE A 20 -9.51 -0.07 -12.48
C ILE A 20 -10.14 -0.67 -13.74
N GLU A 21 -10.44 0.17 -14.70
CA GLU A 21 -10.90 -0.23 -16.03
C GLU A 21 -9.83 0.04 -17.07
N THR A 22 -9.52 -0.97 -17.87
CA THR A 22 -8.49 -0.86 -18.90
C THR A 22 -8.76 -1.87 -20.02
N THR A 23 -7.94 -1.85 -21.07
CA THR A 23 -8.06 -2.84 -22.15
C THR A 23 -7.61 -4.22 -21.68
N GLU A 24 -8.19 -5.28 -22.26
CA GLU A 24 -7.90 -6.66 -21.93
C GLU A 24 -6.40 -7.00 -21.92
N ALA A 25 -5.67 -6.57 -22.96
CA ALA A 25 -4.24 -6.83 -23.06
C ALA A 25 -3.43 -6.23 -21.90
N LYS A 26 -3.79 -5.00 -21.47
CA LYS A 26 -3.16 -4.35 -20.30
C LYS A 26 -3.55 -5.04 -19.01
N ALA A 27 -4.82 -5.43 -18.87
CA ALA A 27 -5.32 -6.16 -17.72
C ALA A 27 -4.58 -7.49 -17.53
N LYS A 28 -4.43 -8.27 -18.59
CA LYS A 28 -3.67 -9.53 -18.56
C LYS A 28 -2.19 -9.33 -18.21
N ALA A 29 -1.58 -8.23 -18.67
CA ALA A 29 -0.18 -7.93 -18.35
C ALA A 29 0.05 -7.47 -16.90
N ILE A 30 -0.92 -6.81 -16.27
CA ILE A 30 -0.81 -6.29 -14.91
C ILE A 30 -0.95 -7.41 -13.88
N LYS A 31 -1.83 -8.38 -14.09
CA LYS A 31 -2.15 -9.45 -13.15
C LYS A 31 -0.92 -10.15 -12.56
N PRO A 32 0.02 -10.72 -13.38
CA PRO A 32 1.20 -11.37 -12.83
C PRO A 32 2.16 -10.40 -12.11
N LEU A 33 2.20 -9.14 -12.53
CA LEU A 33 3.02 -8.13 -11.87
C LEU A 33 2.46 -7.78 -10.47
N PHE A 34 1.15 -7.66 -10.36
CA PHE A 34 0.47 -7.43 -9.09
C PHE A 34 0.67 -8.62 -8.14
N ASP A 35 0.47 -9.86 -8.62
CA ASP A 35 0.67 -11.07 -7.82
C ASP A 35 2.10 -11.17 -7.27
N SER A 36 3.11 -10.83 -8.09
CA SER A 36 4.51 -10.76 -7.66
C SER A 36 4.77 -9.70 -6.58
N LEU A 37 4.11 -8.53 -6.69
CA LEU A 37 4.22 -7.46 -5.68
C LEU A 37 3.59 -7.87 -4.36
N VAL A 38 2.38 -8.43 -4.37
CA VAL A 38 1.69 -8.92 -3.17
C VAL A 38 2.50 -10.02 -2.48
N THR A 39 3.00 -10.99 -3.23
CA THR A 39 3.84 -12.06 -2.67
C THR A 39 5.12 -11.51 -2.04
N SER A 40 5.71 -10.47 -2.64
CA SER A 40 6.88 -9.80 -2.06
C SER A 40 6.51 -9.01 -0.80
N ALA A 41 5.35 -8.35 -0.78
CA ALA A 41 4.89 -7.57 0.36
C ALA A 41 4.56 -8.46 1.58
N LYS A 42 3.97 -9.64 1.35
CA LYS A 42 3.69 -10.62 2.41
C LYS A 42 4.94 -11.09 3.17
N LYS A 43 6.12 -11.09 2.54
CA LYS A 43 7.37 -11.48 3.20
C LYS A 43 7.78 -10.50 4.30
N ASN A 44 7.29 -9.28 4.28
CA ASN A 44 7.51 -8.20 5.25
C ASN A 44 8.98 -8.03 5.67
N THR A 45 9.93 -8.19 4.73
CA THR A 45 11.35 -7.98 4.97
C THR A 45 11.77 -6.61 4.45
N LEU A 46 12.80 -6.01 5.06
CA LEU A 46 13.37 -4.74 4.61
C LEU A 46 13.80 -4.79 3.12
N ALA A 47 14.34 -5.93 2.69
CA ALA A 47 14.72 -6.14 1.29
C ALA A 47 13.52 -6.15 0.34
N SER A 48 12.41 -6.81 0.74
CA SER A 48 11.18 -6.81 -0.05
C SER A 48 10.55 -5.43 -0.13
N THR A 49 10.50 -4.68 0.97
CA THR A 49 9.99 -3.30 1.00
C THR A 49 10.79 -2.39 0.06
N ARG A 50 12.12 -2.44 0.11
CA ARG A 50 12.97 -1.69 -0.82
C ARG A 50 12.75 -2.08 -2.29
N SER A 51 12.53 -3.37 -2.56
CA SER A 51 12.23 -3.86 -3.92
C SER A 51 10.89 -3.35 -4.43
N ILE A 52 9.87 -3.28 -3.58
CA ILE A 52 8.54 -2.74 -3.89
C ILE A 52 8.65 -1.25 -4.22
N HIS A 53 9.29 -0.45 -3.37
CA HIS A 53 9.50 0.99 -3.60
C HIS A 53 10.26 1.31 -4.90
N ARG A 54 11.12 0.39 -5.37
CA ARG A 54 11.80 0.53 -6.66
C ARG A 54 10.85 0.31 -7.85
N LYS A 55 9.85 -0.56 -7.68
CA LYS A 55 8.91 -0.94 -8.75
C LYS A 55 7.72 0.01 -8.86
N ILE A 56 7.23 0.54 -7.73
CA ILE A 56 6.04 1.40 -7.65
C ILE A 56 6.32 2.64 -6.82
N GLY A 57 5.47 3.67 -6.94
CA GLY A 57 5.59 4.91 -6.19
C GLY A 57 5.36 4.72 -4.69
N ARG A 58 5.83 5.68 -3.90
CA ARG A 58 5.83 5.62 -2.44
C ARG A 58 4.43 5.40 -1.85
N LEU A 59 3.44 6.20 -2.27
CA LEU A 59 2.08 6.11 -1.75
C LEU A 59 1.45 4.73 -1.99
N ALA A 60 1.60 4.19 -3.21
CA ALA A 60 1.11 2.86 -3.54
C ALA A 60 1.86 1.77 -2.76
N ALA A 61 3.17 1.92 -2.54
CA ALA A 61 3.95 0.96 -1.75
C ALA A 61 3.52 0.94 -0.29
N GLU A 62 3.28 2.11 0.31
CA GLU A 62 2.79 2.26 1.69
C GLU A 62 1.40 1.61 1.82
N LYS A 63 0.44 1.94 0.94
CA LYS A 63 -0.90 1.33 0.95
C LYS A 63 -0.84 -0.19 0.78
N LEU A 64 -0.01 -0.69 -0.13
CA LEU A 64 0.16 -2.13 -0.35
C LEU A 64 0.65 -2.85 0.90
N THR A 65 1.70 -2.33 1.56
CA THR A 65 2.35 -2.99 2.69
C THR A 65 1.61 -2.83 4.01
N GLN A 66 0.93 -1.71 4.23
CA GLN A 66 0.25 -1.40 5.49
C GLN A 66 -1.23 -1.80 5.50
N GLU A 67 -1.89 -1.78 4.35
CA GLU A 67 -3.33 -2.01 4.27
C GLU A 67 -3.65 -3.29 3.50
N LEU A 68 -3.37 -3.34 2.19
CA LEU A 68 -3.84 -4.42 1.32
C LEU A 68 -3.30 -5.80 1.68
N VAL A 69 -2.06 -5.89 2.18
CA VAL A 69 -1.47 -7.18 2.60
C VAL A 69 -2.30 -7.86 3.68
N HIS A 70 -2.87 -7.10 4.60
CA HIS A 70 -3.71 -7.66 5.67
C HIS A 70 -5.01 -8.26 5.16
N GLY A 71 -5.62 -7.65 4.14
CA GLY A 71 -6.82 -8.18 3.49
C GLY A 71 -6.56 -9.32 2.50
N LEU A 72 -5.30 -9.62 2.21
CA LEU A 72 -4.89 -10.65 1.26
C LEU A 72 -4.13 -11.82 1.91
N GLN A 73 -3.98 -11.85 3.23
CA GLN A 73 -3.12 -12.82 3.94
C GLN A 73 -3.57 -14.25 3.74
N ASP A 74 -4.86 -14.52 3.76
CA ASP A 74 -5.44 -15.85 3.68
C ASP A 74 -5.33 -16.49 2.28
N ARG A 75 -5.00 -15.68 1.25
CA ARG A 75 -4.85 -16.14 -0.13
C ARG A 75 -3.39 -16.38 -0.49
N ASN A 76 -3.10 -17.50 -1.13
CA ASN A 76 -1.76 -17.77 -1.66
C ASN A 76 -1.56 -17.29 -3.09
N SER A 77 -2.65 -17.13 -3.87
CA SER A 77 -2.64 -16.68 -5.26
C SER A 77 -4.01 -16.14 -5.68
N GLY A 78 -4.10 -15.56 -6.89
CA GLY A 78 -5.38 -15.09 -7.42
C GLY A 78 -5.90 -13.88 -6.66
N TYR A 79 -5.05 -12.90 -6.41
CA TYR A 79 -5.40 -11.69 -5.67
C TYR A 79 -6.31 -10.72 -6.44
N THR A 80 -6.46 -10.93 -7.75
CA THR A 80 -7.26 -10.06 -8.62
C THR A 80 -8.29 -10.83 -9.42
N ARG A 81 -9.46 -10.20 -9.63
CA ARG A 81 -10.53 -10.67 -10.51
C ARG A 81 -10.58 -9.77 -11.73
N ASN A 82 -10.75 -10.39 -12.89
CA ASN A 82 -10.96 -9.68 -14.16
C ASN A 82 -12.41 -9.88 -14.59
N LEU A 83 -13.10 -8.78 -14.91
CA LEU A 83 -14.49 -8.76 -15.36
C LEU A 83 -14.56 -8.09 -16.73
N HIS A 84 -15.16 -8.74 -17.71
CA HIS A 84 -15.45 -8.11 -19.00
C HIS A 84 -16.58 -7.09 -18.85
N ILE A 85 -16.34 -5.85 -19.32
CA ILE A 85 -17.33 -4.78 -19.27
C ILE A 85 -18.03 -4.63 -20.61
N GLY A 86 -17.31 -4.83 -21.71
CA GLY A 86 -17.79 -4.63 -23.07
C GLY A 86 -16.73 -3.99 -23.96
N TRP A 87 -17.17 -3.25 -24.98
CA TRP A 87 -16.30 -2.67 -25.96
C TRP A 87 -16.28 -1.15 -25.90
N ARG A 88 -15.11 -0.56 -26.11
CA ARG A 88 -14.95 0.89 -26.16
C ARG A 88 -15.56 1.44 -27.45
N LYS A 89 -16.37 2.49 -27.34
CA LYS A 89 -16.92 3.20 -28.51
C LYS A 89 -15.77 3.85 -29.27
N GLY A 90 -15.77 3.65 -30.59
CA GLY A 90 -14.78 4.22 -31.51
C GLY A 90 -13.83 3.20 -32.12
N ASP A 91 -13.14 2.40 -31.32
CA ASP A 91 -12.15 1.40 -31.78
C ASP A 91 -12.51 -0.05 -31.45
N ALA A 92 -13.68 -0.29 -30.84
CA ALA A 92 -14.14 -1.62 -30.43
C ALA A 92 -13.11 -2.43 -29.60
N ALA A 93 -12.22 -1.73 -28.86
CA ALA A 93 -11.30 -2.40 -27.96
C ALA A 93 -12.05 -3.01 -26.77
N GLU A 94 -11.76 -4.28 -26.46
CA GLU A 94 -12.33 -4.94 -25.28
C GLU A 94 -11.87 -4.27 -24.00
N LEU A 95 -12.83 -3.88 -23.17
CA LEU A 95 -12.62 -3.30 -21.85
C LEU A 95 -12.79 -4.34 -20.77
N MET A 96 -11.87 -4.32 -19.83
CA MET A 96 -11.85 -5.21 -18.69
C MET A 96 -11.66 -4.42 -17.41
N ARG A 97 -12.46 -4.74 -16.39
CA ARG A 97 -12.27 -4.24 -15.04
C ARG A 97 -11.44 -5.24 -14.26
N ILE A 98 -10.39 -4.75 -13.64
CA ILE A 98 -9.58 -5.50 -12.67
C ILE A 98 -9.97 -5.03 -11.29
N GLU A 99 -10.28 -5.96 -10.42
CA GLU A 99 -10.61 -5.70 -9.01
C GLU A 99 -9.67 -6.51 -8.12
N VAL A 100 -9.22 -5.92 -7.02
CA VAL A 100 -8.50 -6.64 -5.97
C VAL A 100 -9.52 -7.37 -5.11
N ILE A 101 -9.33 -8.67 -4.89
CA ILE A 101 -10.23 -9.49 -4.08
C ILE A 101 -9.78 -9.36 -2.63
N LEU A 102 -10.43 -8.49 -1.88
CA LEU A 102 -10.23 -8.33 -0.45
C LEU A 102 -11.17 -9.25 0.31
N ASP A 103 -10.78 -9.66 1.53
CA ASP A 103 -11.64 -10.45 2.40
C ASP A 103 -12.81 -9.60 2.90
N GLU A 104 -13.97 -10.23 3.16
CA GLU A 104 -15.20 -9.53 3.56
C GLU A 104 -15.02 -8.68 4.84
N ASP A 105 -14.14 -9.09 5.74
CA ASP A 105 -13.82 -8.39 6.98
C ASP A 105 -12.69 -7.35 6.82
N PHE A 106 -12.28 -7.03 5.61
CA PHE A 106 -11.14 -6.14 5.35
C PHE A 106 -11.30 -4.76 5.99
N ASP A 107 -12.46 -4.15 5.86
CA ASP A 107 -12.76 -2.82 6.43
C ASP A 107 -12.71 -2.83 7.97
N ALA A 108 -13.16 -3.91 8.59
CA ALA A 108 -13.08 -4.09 10.04
C ALA A 108 -11.63 -4.28 10.50
N LYS A 109 -10.84 -5.08 9.78
CA LYS A 109 -9.41 -5.28 10.05
C LYS A 109 -8.62 -3.96 9.89
N LEU A 110 -8.93 -3.17 8.86
CA LEU A 110 -8.29 -1.85 8.65
C LEU A 110 -8.55 -0.89 9.80
N LYS A 111 -9.80 -0.78 10.27
CA LYS A 111 -10.15 0.08 11.42
C LYS A 111 -9.35 -0.30 12.66
N THR A 112 -9.27 -1.59 12.96
CA THR A 112 -8.52 -2.09 14.12
C THR A 112 -7.02 -1.74 14.03
N ILE A 113 -6.42 -1.85 12.84
CA ILE A 113 -5.00 -1.52 12.62
C ILE A 113 -4.76 -0.01 12.73
N GLN A 114 -5.66 0.81 12.19
CA GLN A 114 -5.55 2.26 12.26
C GLN A 114 -5.75 2.79 13.69
N ASP A 115 -6.63 2.18 14.47
CA ASP A 115 -6.85 2.53 15.87
C ASP A 115 -5.66 2.13 16.74
N ALA A 116 -5.10 0.94 16.54
CA ALA A 116 -3.88 0.50 17.22
C ALA A 116 -2.67 1.41 16.91
N ALA A 117 -2.50 1.82 15.66
CA ALA A 117 -1.44 2.73 15.25
C ALA A 117 -1.60 4.14 15.85
N LYS A 118 -2.84 4.61 16.06
CA LYS A 118 -3.12 5.88 16.71
C LYS A 118 -2.83 5.85 18.21
N ASP A 119 -3.06 4.72 18.85
CA ASP A 119 -2.78 4.55 20.29
C ASP A 119 -1.26 4.47 20.55
N GLU A 120 -0.51 3.80 19.69
CA GLU A 120 0.96 3.81 19.76
C GLU A 120 1.56 5.20 19.53
N ALA A 121 1.03 5.97 18.57
CA ALA A 121 1.45 7.35 18.34
C ALA A 121 1.16 8.28 19.53
N LYS A 122 0.10 8.04 20.30
CA LYS A 122 -0.22 8.80 21.52
C LYS A 122 0.69 8.46 22.69
N THR A 123 1.17 7.23 22.79
CA THR A 123 2.08 6.81 23.88
C THR A 123 3.50 7.33 23.68
N VAL A 124 3.95 7.52 22.44
CA VAL A 124 5.27 8.08 22.13
C VAL A 124 5.32 9.62 22.28
N ALA A 125 4.17 10.31 22.26
CA ALA A 125 4.10 11.77 22.35
C ALA A 125 4.14 12.32 23.79
N LYS A 126 4.36 11.47 24.82
CA LYS A 126 4.43 11.91 26.22
C LYS A 126 5.57 11.20 26.96
N PRO A 127 6.83 11.65 26.80
CA PRO A 127 7.53 12.26 27.91
C PRO A 127 8.69 13.19 27.52
N ALA A 128 8.51 14.46 27.52
CA ALA A 128 9.66 15.38 27.64
C ALA A 128 9.23 16.78 28.08
N LYS A 129 8.66 16.85 29.29
CA LYS A 129 8.54 18.13 29.99
C LYS A 129 8.60 17.93 31.48
N LYS A 130 9.81 17.61 32.02
CA LYS A 130 10.22 17.88 33.41
C LYS A 130 11.68 17.46 33.55
N ALA A 131 12.58 18.40 33.39
CA ALA A 131 13.82 18.55 34.12
C ALA A 131 14.76 19.55 33.45
N ALA A 132 14.68 20.79 33.85
CA ALA A 132 15.82 21.69 33.92
C ALA A 132 15.44 22.96 34.67
N ALA A 133 15.60 22.96 35.96
CA ALA A 133 15.76 24.18 36.74
C ALA A 133 17.25 24.36 37.01
N PRO A 134 17.86 25.49 36.71
CA PRO A 134 19.26 25.74 37.03
C PRO A 134 19.39 26.20 38.48
N LYS A 135 20.15 25.46 39.28
CA LYS A 135 20.63 25.97 40.57
C LYS A 135 21.77 26.96 40.34
N LYS A 136 21.53 28.21 40.64
CA LYS A 136 22.55 29.24 40.86
C LYS A 136 23.42 28.86 42.05
N ALA A 137 24.70 28.67 41.86
CA ALA A 137 25.71 28.74 42.88
C ALA A 137 26.15 30.19 43.01
N LYS A 138 25.96 30.76 44.16
CA LYS A 138 26.62 32.02 44.59
C LYS A 138 27.95 31.66 45.21
N GLU A 139 28.96 32.24 44.69
CA GLU A 139 30.31 32.37 45.16
C GLU A 139 30.49 33.55 46.07
N THR A 140 31.21 33.40 47.09
CA THR A 140 31.66 34.54 47.91
C THR A 140 33.14 34.38 48.24
N VAL A 141 33.86 35.24 47.65
CA VAL A 141 35.01 36.06 48.15
C VAL A 141 35.79 35.58 49.36
N LYS A 142 37.07 35.35 49.19
CA LYS A 142 38.15 36.13 49.81
C LYS A 142 39.48 35.90 49.11
#